data_df08135ec720bf63feed68c34cfdc43b
#
_entry.id   df08135ec720bf63feed68c34cfdc43b
#
_cell.length_a   1.000
_cell.length_b   1.000
_cell.length_c   1.000
_cell.angle_alpha   90.00
_cell.angle_beta   90.00
_cell.angle_gamma   90.00
#
_symmetry.space_group_name_H-M   'P 1'
#
loop_
_entity.id
_entity.type
_entity.pdbx_description
1 polymer ?
#
loop_
_entity_poly.entity_id
_entity_poly.type
_entity_poly.pdbx_seq_one_letter_code
_entity_poly.pdbx_strand_id
1 'polypeptide(L)'
;TLDLDACRRAVAQSTGLLAGLGQPACQAWGFAQRVPADLAGFFGLVEAADSAIRDLEDRLAACPTQVSQAVRTAESTTDLELIGWLLTSQATSPAVLDETASRRWLQARAELDARLARLDEAAVGLLGSFGPEVIQVPLEPVRLAIREAAASFFIGRKGRLVLAGAPLLAHARPGADVPPKTLPVLVEQLATVAAEAANLSAAWRSLPGLGALPAGTNLLDPAGRGTLVGTLGALERDRAMLTGLPSASAEAVREARRSGGVLLDETYAAL
;
A
#
# COMPACT_ATOMS: atom_id res chain seq x y z
N THR A 1 -33.63 34.25 38.86
CA THR A 1 -34.51 33.16 38.41
C THR A 1 -34.06 32.69 37.06
N LEU A 2 -33.57 31.46 37.00
CA LEU A 2 -33.19 30.83 35.71
C LEU A 2 -34.44 30.72 34.83
N ASP A 3 -34.39 31.24 33.63
CA ASP A 3 -35.43 31.05 32.63
C ASP A 3 -35.33 29.63 32.04
N LEU A 4 -36.08 28.70 32.63
CA LEU A 4 -36.15 27.30 32.22
C LEU A 4 -36.61 27.14 30.76
N ASP A 5 -37.36 28.08 30.21
CA ASP A 5 -37.80 28.03 28.83
C ASP A 5 -36.71 28.50 27.85
N ALA A 6 -35.85 29.43 28.28
CA ALA A 6 -34.64 29.76 27.54
C ALA A 6 -33.63 28.59 27.53
N CYS A 7 -33.49 27.86 28.66
CA CYS A 7 -32.66 26.67 28.74
C CYS A 7 -33.21 25.54 27.82
N ARG A 8 -34.55 25.32 27.83
CA ARG A 8 -35.16 24.33 26.94
C ARG A 8 -35.00 24.67 25.46
N ARG A 9 -35.08 25.96 25.08
CA ARG A 9 -34.83 26.40 23.69
C ARG A 9 -33.38 26.18 23.30
N ALA A 10 -32.41 26.52 24.18
CA ALA A 10 -30.99 26.29 23.91
C ALA A 10 -30.65 24.80 23.76
N VAL A 11 -31.25 23.94 24.61
CA VAL A 11 -31.11 22.47 24.50
C VAL A 11 -31.71 21.97 23.18
N ALA A 12 -32.90 22.46 22.81
CA ALA A 12 -33.55 22.07 21.54
C ALA A 12 -32.75 22.51 20.30
N GLN A 13 -32.15 23.71 20.34
CA GLN A 13 -31.25 24.19 19.31
C GLN A 13 -29.95 23.34 19.21
N SER A 14 -29.33 23.06 20.36
CA SER A 14 -28.13 22.20 20.44
C SER A 14 -28.43 20.78 19.96
N THR A 15 -29.60 20.23 20.30
CA THR A 15 -30.04 18.91 19.81
C THR A 15 -30.27 18.92 18.32
N GLY A 16 -30.79 20.03 17.76
CA GLY A 16 -30.92 20.22 16.30
C GLY A 16 -29.61 20.29 15.57
N LEU A 17 -28.61 20.96 16.15
CA LEU A 17 -27.25 21.04 15.62
C LEU A 17 -26.53 19.68 15.70
N LEU A 18 -26.67 18.97 16.81
CA LEU A 18 -26.12 17.62 17.00
C LEU A 18 -26.82 16.57 16.12
N ALA A 19 -28.11 16.75 15.81
CA ALA A 19 -28.84 15.90 14.85
C ALA A 19 -28.28 16.05 13.42
N GLY A 20 -27.69 17.20 13.10
CA GLY A 20 -26.95 17.42 11.84
C GLY A 20 -25.61 16.66 11.81
N LEU A 21 -25.07 16.25 12.96
CA LEU A 21 -23.82 15.46 13.07
C LEU A 21 -24.04 13.94 13.15
N GLY A 22 -25.29 13.47 13.15
CA GLY A 22 -25.64 12.05 13.13
C GLY A 22 -26.48 11.59 14.35
N GLN A 23 -27.51 10.80 14.06
CA GLN A 23 -28.46 10.31 15.10
C GLN A 23 -27.85 9.54 16.29
N PRO A 24 -26.75 8.76 16.14
CA PRO A 24 -26.17 8.01 17.26
C PRO A 24 -25.66 8.88 18.40
N ALA A 25 -25.13 10.07 18.08
CA ALA A 25 -24.63 11.00 19.10
C ALA A 25 -25.75 11.57 19.98
N CYS A 26 -26.91 11.85 19.40
CA CYS A 26 -28.06 12.38 20.13
C CYS A 26 -28.72 11.35 21.05
N GLN A 27 -28.72 10.08 20.69
CA GLN A 27 -29.27 8.99 21.52
C GLN A 27 -28.35 8.65 22.70
N ALA A 28 -27.03 8.76 22.54
CA ALA A 28 -26.07 8.51 23.59
C ALA A 28 -26.13 9.55 24.72
N TRP A 29 -26.60 10.77 24.41
CA TRP A 29 -26.59 11.85 25.40
C TRP A 29 -27.80 11.86 26.34
N GLY A 30 -28.89 11.12 26.04
CA GLY A 30 -30.03 10.93 26.97
C GLY A 30 -30.63 12.21 27.57
N PHE A 31 -30.34 13.38 26.98
CA PHE A 31 -30.68 14.70 27.51
C PHE A 31 -32.18 15.02 27.56
N ALA A 32 -32.98 14.20 26.90
CA ALA A 32 -34.42 14.40 26.88
C ALA A 32 -35.07 14.26 28.31
N GLN A 33 -34.35 13.73 29.30
CA GLN A 33 -34.96 13.33 30.55
C GLN A 33 -34.32 13.89 31.87
N ARG A 34 -33.12 14.51 31.83
CA ARG A 34 -32.49 15.06 33.04
C ARG A 34 -31.77 16.39 32.79
N VAL A 35 -32.08 17.40 33.58
CA VAL A 35 -31.31 18.64 33.63
C VAL A 35 -29.98 18.34 34.34
N PRO A 36 -28.81 18.66 33.76
CA PRO A 36 -27.50 18.45 34.39
C PRO A 36 -27.44 19.20 35.75
N ALA A 37 -26.81 18.60 36.74
CA ALA A 37 -26.62 19.21 38.05
C ALA A 37 -25.70 20.46 37.97
N ASP A 38 -24.78 20.49 37.02
CA ASP A 38 -23.92 21.62 36.69
C ASP A 38 -24.32 22.23 35.32
N LEU A 39 -25.25 23.20 35.40
CA LEU A 39 -25.70 23.94 34.22
C LEU A 39 -24.63 24.85 33.65
N ALA A 40 -23.75 25.43 34.45
CA ALA A 40 -22.70 26.33 33.98
C ALA A 40 -21.65 25.56 33.18
N GLY A 41 -21.21 24.40 33.67
CA GLY A 41 -20.32 23.49 32.93
C GLY A 41 -20.96 22.98 31.67
N PHE A 42 -22.26 22.66 31.68
CA PHE A 42 -22.98 22.22 30.47
C PHE A 42 -23.03 23.30 29.41
N PHE A 43 -23.36 24.56 29.77
CA PHE A 43 -23.37 25.67 28.82
C PHE A 43 -21.97 25.93 28.24
N GLY A 44 -20.93 25.85 29.08
CA GLY A 44 -19.56 25.98 28.61
C GLY A 44 -19.17 24.91 27.58
N LEU A 45 -19.64 23.66 27.79
CA LEU A 45 -19.44 22.59 26.80
C LEU A 45 -20.20 22.82 25.48
N VAL A 46 -21.45 23.34 25.57
CA VAL A 46 -22.26 23.67 24.40
C VAL A 46 -21.62 24.81 23.60
N GLU A 47 -21.15 25.87 24.27
CA GLU A 47 -20.44 26.97 23.61
C GLU A 47 -19.13 26.53 22.96
N ALA A 48 -18.36 25.67 23.64
CA ALA A 48 -17.15 25.09 23.11
C ALA A 48 -17.44 24.21 21.85
N ALA A 49 -18.49 23.40 21.91
CA ALA A 49 -18.92 22.58 20.79
C ALA A 49 -19.40 23.42 19.60
N ASP A 50 -20.20 24.48 19.86
CA ASP A 50 -20.66 25.41 18.81
C ASP A 50 -19.49 26.15 18.15
N SER A 51 -18.50 26.58 18.95
CA SER A 51 -17.28 27.20 18.43
C SER A 51 -16.47 26.23 17.59
N ALA A 52 -16.30 24.99 18.04
CA ALA A 52 -15.58 23.95 17.29
C ALA A 52 -16.28 23.59 15.98
N ILE A 53 -17.62 23.54 15.97
CA ILE A 53 -18.40 23.30 14.76
C ILE A 53 -18.21 24.44 13.74
N ARG A 54 -18.26 25.69 14.18
CA ARG A 54 -18.03 26.84 13.29
C ARG A 54 -16.62 26.82 12.71
N ASP A 55 -15.62 26.57 13.55
CA ASP A 55 -14.23 26.48 13.10
C ASP A 55 -14.06 25.34 12.06
N LEU A 56 -14.69 24.19 12.28
CA LEU A 56 -14.71 23.11 11.31
C LEU A 56 -15.41 23.51 10.01
N GLU A 57 -16.56 24.17 10.09
CA GLU A 57 -17.28 24.65 8.89
C GLU A 57 -16.48 25.66 8.08
N ASP A 58 -15.81 26.60 8.74
CA ASP A 58 -14.93 27.59 8.10
C ASP A 58 -13.74 26.88 7.40
N ARG A 59 -13.12 25.90 8.05
CA ARG A 59 -12.05 25.10 7.45
C ARG A 59 -12.54 24.28 6.28
N LEU A 60 -13.69 23.61 6.41
CA LEU A 60 -14.28 22.84 5.32
C LEU A 60 -14.68 23.73 4.11
N ALA A 61 -15.05 25.00 4.35
CA ALA A 61 -15.32 25.92 3.27
C ALA A 61 -14.06 26.30 2.45
N ALA A 62 -12.89 26.22 3.08
CA ALA A 62 -11.61 26.42 2.42
C ALA A 62 -11.10 25.16 1.67
N CYS A 63 -11.68 23.99 1.95
CA CYS A 63 -11.30 22.73 1.32
C CYS A 63 -11.95 22.53 -0.05
N PRO A 64 -11.35 21.70 -0.94
CA PRO A 64 -12.04 21.25 -2.14
C PRO A 64 -13.40 20.61 -1.82
N THR A 65 -14.40 20.88 -2.68
CA THR A 65 -15.80 20.43 -2.45
C THR A 65 -15.91 18.94 -2.15
N GLN A 66 -15.09 18.11 -2.79
CA GLN A 66 -15.08 16.65 -2.62
C GLN A 66 -14.59 16.27 -1.22
N VAL A 67 -13.56 16.96 -0.70
CA VAL A 67 -13.05 16.75 0.66
C VAL A 67 -14.11 17.14 1.68
N SER A 68 -14.71 18.33 1.52
CA SER A 68 -15.80 18.81 2.38
C SER A 68 -16.98 17.85 2.35
N GLN A 69 -17.33 17.30 1.19
CA GLN A 69 -18.41 16.31 1.06
C GLN A 69 -18.06 14.99 1.76
N ALA A 70 -16.83 14.49 1.63
CA ALA A 70 -16.40 13.27 2.30
C ALA A 70 -16.54 13.40 3.82
N VAL A 71 -16.07 14.51 4.39
CA VAL A 71 -16.16 14.80 5.84
C VAL A 71 -17.61 14.96 6.28
N ARG A 72 -18.45 15.69 5.53
CA ARG A 72 -19.87 15.92 5.87
C ARG A 72 -20.73 14.66 5.82
N THR A 73 -20.33 13.66 5.06
CA THR A 73 -21.04 12.37 4.91
C THR A 73 -20.45 11.28 5.81
N ALA A 74 -19.42 11.56 6.60
CA ALA A 74 -18.91 10.68 7.63
C ALA A 74 -19.96 10.48 8.74
N GLU A 75 -20.13 9.25 9.20
CA GLU A 75 -21.11 8.88 10.23
C GLU A 75 -20.47 8.67 11.60
N SER A 76 -19.14 8.60 11.66
CA SER A 76 -18.35 8.36 12.87
C SER A 76 -17.01 9.06 12.85
N THR A 77 -16.37 9.19 14.02
CA THR A 77 -14.97 9.65 14.13
C THR A 77 -14.00 8.70 13.43
N THR A 78 -14.29 7.41 13.42
CA THR A 78 -13.51 6.41 12.69
C THR A 78 -13.54 6.68 11.18
N ASP A 79 -14.68 7.09 10.63
CA ASP A 79 -14.77 7.46 9.21
C ASP A 79 -13.90 8.66 8.90
N LEU A 80 -13.85 9.65 9.79
CA LEU A 80 -12.98 10.83 9.62
C LEU A 80 -11.50 10.44 9.61
N GLU A 81 -11.09 9.53 10.49
CA GLU A 81 -9.72 8.99 10.51
C GLU A 81 -9.39 8.25 9.21
N LEU A 82 -10.32 7.40 8.71
CA LEU A 82 -10.16 6.69 7.44
C LEU A 82 -10.09 7.66 6.24
N ILE A 83 -10.94 8.67 6.22
CA ILE A 83 -10.93 9.72 5.19
C ILE A 83 -9.59 10.45 5.20
N GLY A 84 -9.11 10.89 6.37
CA GLY A 84 -7.82 11.54 6.54
C GLY A 84 -6.67 10.68 6.01
N TRP A 85 -6.62 9.41 6.39
CA TRP A 85 -5.64 8.46 5.88
C TRP A 85 -5.70 8.33 4.36
N LEU A 86 -6.89 8.10 3.80
CA LEU A 86 -7.07 7.89 2.36
C LEU A 86 -6.71 9.13 1.53
N LEU A 87 -6.95 10.32 2.05
CA LEU A 87 -6.61 11.57 1.38
C LEU A 87 -5.10 11.89 1.41
N THR A 88 -4.38 11.43 2.44
CA THR A 88 -2.93 11.63 2.60
C THR A 88 -2.11 10.48 2.02
N SER A 89 -2.71 9.30 1.80
CA SER A 89 -2.01 8.15 1.24
C SER A 89 -1.57 8.43 -0.20
N GLN A 90 -0.26 8.59 -0.40
CA GLN A 90 0.34 8.77 -1.74
C GLN A 90 0.48 7.46 -2.51
N ALA A 91 0.23 6.33 -1.84
CA ALA A 91 0.62 5.01 -2.34
C ALA A 91 -0.15 4.54 -3.57
N THR A 92 -1.32 5.16 -3.90
CA THR A 92 -2.20 4.52 -4.87
C THR A 92 -2.98 5.49 -5.73
N SER A 93 -2.88 5.33 -7.06
CA SER A 93 -3.79 5.99 -8.01
C SER A 93 -5.24 5.55 -7.75
N PRO A 94 -6.23 6.45 -7.75
CA PRO A 94 -7.64 6.11 -7.61
C PRO A 94 -8.14 5.05 -8.60
N ALA A 95 -7.67 5.12 -9.85
CA ALA A 95 -7.99 4.16 -10.88
C ALA A 95 -7.57 2.72 -10.51
N VAL A 96 -6.46 2.57 -9.77
CA VAL A 96 -6.00 1.26 -9.29
C VAL A 96 -6.90 0.73 -8.18
N LEU A 97 -7.37 1.60 -7.26
CA LEU A 97 -8.28 1.19 -6.18
C LEU A 97 -9.62 0.67 -6.72
N ASP A 98 -10.15 1.31 -7.76
CA ASP A 98 -11.39 0.86 -8.40
C ASP A 98 -11.20 -0.53 -9.06
N GLU A 99 -10.05 -0.77 -9.67
CA GLU A 99 -9.71 -2.04 -10.31
C GLU A 99 -9.44 -3.18 -9.32
N THR A 100 -8.99 -2.91 -8.09
CA THR A 100 -8.65 -3.95 -7.10
C THR A 100 -9.82 -4.86 -6.72
N ALA A 101 -11.07 -4.42 -6.92
CA ALA A 101 -12.27 -5.22 -6.72
C ALA A 101 -12.63 -6.10 -7.93
N SER A 102 -12.03 -5.86 -9.10
CA SER A 102 -12.34 -6.56 -10.32
C SER A 102 -11.88 -8.02 -10.26
N ARG A 103 -12.65 -8.91 -10.93
CA ARG A 103 -12.26 -10.31 -11.07
C ARG A 103 -10.89 -10.45 -11.77
N ARG A 104 -10.60 -9.55 -12.69
CA ARG A 104 -9.33 -9.50 -13.40
C ARG A 104 -8.16 -9.22 -12.46
N TRP A 105 -8.33 -8.27 -11.52
CA TRP A 105 -7.33 -7.99 -10.50
C TRP A 105 -7.07 -9.20 -9.63
N LEU A 106 -8.13 -9.82 -9.10
CA LEU A 106 -8.01 -10.98 -8.21
C LEU A 106 -7.27 -12.14 -8.89
N GLN A 107 -7.54 -12.39 -10.17
CA GLN A 107 -6.84 -13.41 -10.95
C GLN A 107 -5.37 -13.05 -11.17
N ALA A 108 -5.07 -11.82 -11.58
CA ALA A 108 -3.69 -11.36 -11.80
C ALA A 108 -2.90 -11.35 -10.49
N ARG A 109 -3.53 -11.02 -9.37
CA ARG A 109 -2.92 -11.06 -8.03
C ARG A 109 -2.57 -12.49 -7.61
N ALA A 110 -3.47 -13.45 -7.81
CA ALA A 110 -3.22 -14.85 -7.53
C ALA A 110 -2.08 -15.42 -8.39
N GLU A 111 -2.02 -15.04 -9.67
CA GLU A 111 -0.90 -15.42 -10.56
C GLU A 111 0.43 -14.85 -10.06
N LEU A 112 0.44 -13.58 -9.64
CA LEU A 112 1.63 -12.94 -9.07
C LEU A 112 2.14 -13.69 -7.84
N ASP A 113 1.24 -14.06 -6.91
CA ASP A 113 1.60 -14.82 -5.71
C ASP A 113 2.19 -16.19 -6.07
N ALA A 114 1.58 -16.87 -7.04
CA ALA A 114 2.10 -18.15 -7.53
C ALA A 114 3.49 -18.01 -8.16
N ARG A 115 3.76 -16.90 -8.87
CA ARG A 115 5.08 -16.62 -9.46
C ARG A 115 6.12 -16.26 -8.41
N LEU A 116 5.74 -15.52 -7.37
CA LEU A 116 6.62 -15.24 -6.23
C LEU A 116 7.07 -16.54 -5.55
N ALA A 117 6.13 -17.43 -5.27
CA ALA A 117 6.44 -18.73 -4.66
C ALA A 117 7.40 -19.57 -5.52
N ARG A 118 7.18 -19.62 -6.85
CA ARG A 118 8.06 -20.34 -7.77
C ARG A 118 9.46 -19.73 -7.83
N LEU A 119 9.57 -18.40 -7.84
CA LEU A 119 10.86 -17.72 -7.80
C LEU A 119 11.61 -18.04 -6.51
N ASP A 120 10.91 -18.03 -5.37
CA ASP A 120 11.50 -18.38 -4.08
C ASP A 120 12.03 -19.83 -4.08
N GLU A 121 11.25 -20.78 -4.56
CA GLU A 121 11.64 -22.18 -4.66
C GLU A 121 12.87 -22.37 -5.59
N ALA A 122 12.85 -21.74 -6.77
CA ALA A 122 13.95 -21.82 -7.72
C ALA A 122 15.23 -21.15 -7.18
N ALA A 123 15.11 -20.08 -6.42
CA ALA A 123 16.24 -19.29 -5.93
C ALA A 123 16.95 -19.91 -4.71
N VAL A 124 16.31 -20.79 -3.94
CA VAL A 124 16.85 -21.35 -2.69
C VAL A 124 18.27 -21.94 -2.86
N GLY A 125 18.43 -22.82 -3.85
CA GLY A 125 19.72 -23.47 -4.11
C GLY A 125 20.79 -22.50 -4.59
N LEU A 126 20.43 -21.55 -5.42
CA LEU A 126 21.34 -20.54 -5.98
C LEU A 126 21.80 -19.54 -4.91
N LEU A 127 20.86 -19.01 -4.11
CA LEU A 127 21.15 -18.03 -3.05
C LEU A 127 21.92 -18.62 -1.87
N GLY A 128 22.00 -19.94 -1.75
CA GLY A 128 22.90 -20.62 -0.82
C GLY A 128 24.38 -20.37 -1.14
N SER A 129 24.70 -20.24 -2.44
CA SER A 129 26.06 -20.08 -2.94
C SER A 129 26.41 -18.66 -3.38
N PHE A 130 25.41 -17.88 -3.82
CA PHE A 130 25.60 -16.56 -4.44
C PHE A 130 24.79 -15.47 -3.73
N GLY A 131 25.25 -14.22 -3.88
CA GLY A 131 24.43 -13.04 -3.55
C GLY A 131 23.30 -12.81 -4.55
N PRO A 132 22.28 -11.99 -4.20
CA PRO A 132 21.15 -11.70 -5.08
C PRO A 132 21.55 -10.97 -6.38
N GLU A 133 22.73 -10.32 -6.41
CA GLU A 133 23.27 -9.61 -7.56
C GLU A 133 23.65 -10.57 -8.73
N VAL A 134 23.74 -11.87 -8.47
CA VAL A 134 24.06 -12.89 -9.50
C VAL A 134 23.09 -12.87 -10.68
N ILE A 135 21.85 -12.37 -10.48
CA ILE A 135 20.87 -12.22 -11.57
C ILE A 135 21.30 -11.19 -12.63
N GLN A 136 22.23 -10.30 -12.29
CA GLN A 136 22.74 -9.28 -13.21
C GLN A 136 23.83 -9.82 -14.16
N VAL A 137 24.30 -11.03 -13.92
CA VAL A 137 25.32 -11.67 -14.77
C VAL A 137 24.73 -11.86 -16.18
N PRO A 138 25.48 -11.55 -17.26
CA PRO A 138 25.07 -11.78 -18.62
C PRO A 138 24.99 -13.29 -18.87
N LEU A 139 23.78 -13.85 -18.69
CA LEU A 139 23.55 -15.28 -18.59
C LEU A 139 24.00 -16.06 -19.82
N GLU A 140 23.56 -15.65 -21.02
CA GLU A 140 23.80 -16.47 -22.25
C GLU A 140 25.26 -16.62 -22.60
N PRO A 141 26.12 -15.56 -22.57
CA PRO A 141 27.58 -15.72 -22.81
C PRO A 141 28.22 -16.63 -21.78
N VAL A 142 27.87 -16.50 -20.49
CA VAL A 142 28.45 -17.32 -19.42
C VAL A 142 28.01 -18.78 -19.54
N ARG A 143 26.75 -19.00 -19.86
CA ARG A 143 26.16 -20.33 -20.06
C ARG A 143 26.84 -21.06 -21.24
N LEU A 144 27.05 -20.37 -22.35
CA LEU A 144 27.76 -20.91 -23.52
C LEU A 144 29.21 -21.28 -23.14
N ALA A 145 29.96 -20.34 -22.53
CA ALA A 145 31.34 -20.54 -22.13
C ALA A 145 31.49 -21.73 -21.14
N ILE A 146 30.60 -21.87 -20.19
CA ILE A 146 30.60 -22.97 -19.20
C ILE A 146 30.29 -24.31 -19.92
N ARG A 147 29.32 -24.34 -20.84
CA ARG A 147 29.01 -25.54 -21.64
C ARG A 147 30.19 -26.00 -22.48
N GLU A 148 30.87 -25.07 -23.19
CA GLU A 148 32.06 -25.36 -23.96
C GLU A 148 33.19 -25.87 -23.08
N ALA A 149 33.45 -25.22 -21.94
CA ALA A 149 34.44 -25.66 -20.98
C ALA A 149 34.14 -27.07 -20.42
N ALA A 150 32.88 -27.35 -20.13
CA ALA A 150 32.44 -28.66 -19.67
C ALA A 150 32.58 -29.78 -20.69
N ALA A 151 32.31 -29.49 -21.96
CA ALA A 151 32.47 -30.41 -23.08
C ALA A 151 33.94 -30.64 -23.51
N SER A 152 34.84 -29.78 -23.04
CA SER A 152 36.25 -29.85 -23.42
C SER A 152 36.98 -31.04 -22.79
N PHE A 153 38.17 -31.41 -23.41
CA PHE A 153 38.98 -32.52 -22.95
C PHE A 153 39.34 -32.36 -21.45
N PHE A 154 39.46 -33.50 -20.74
CA PHE A 154 39.57 -33.51 -19.27
C PHE A 154 40.82 -32.78 -18.74
N ILE A 155 41.94 -32.78 -19.51
CA ILE A 155 43.14 -32.03 -19.13
C ILE A 155 42.84 -30.54 -19.13
N GLY A 156 43.01 -29.88 -17.98
CA GLY A 156 42.78 -28.45 -17.83
C GLY A 156 41.29 -28.05 -17.78
N ARG A 157 40.34 -28.99 -17.82
CA ARG A 157 38.91 -28.71 -17.76
C ARG A 157 38.54 -27.87 -16.51
N LYS A 158 39.12 -28.21 -15.35
CA LYS A 158 38.89 -27.45 -14.09
C LYS A 158 39.25 -25.97 -14.23
N GLY A 159 40.39 -25.66 -14.81
CA GLY A 159 40.83 -24.27 -15.04
C GLY A 159 39.92 -23.53 -16.03
N ARG A 160 39.54 -24.22 -17.15
CA ARG A 160 38.59 -23.63 -18.12
C ARG A 160 37.21 -23.34 -17.52
N LEU A 161 36.70 -24.23 -16.66
CA LEU A 161 35.43 -24.01 -15.95
C LEU A 161 35.52 -22.83 -15.00
N VAL A 162 36.62 -22.68 -14.24
CA VAL A 162 36.84 -21.53 -13.38
C VAL A 162 36.86 -20.22 -14.18
N LEU A 163 37.60 -20.21 -15.31
CA LEU A 163 37.68 -19.04 -16.18
C LEU A 163 36.31 -18.69 -16.77
N ALA A 164 35.61 -19.67 -17.33
CA ALA A 164 34.27 -19.48 -17.90
C ALA A 164 33.22 -19.04 -16.84
N GLY A 165 33.36 -19.55 -15.62
CA GLY A 165 32.48 -19.23 -14.49
C GLY A 165 32.89 -17.99 -13.70
N ALA A 166 33.99 -17.31 -14.07
CA ALA A 166 34.48 -16.14 -13.31
C ALA A 166 33.40 -15.06 -13.08
N PRO A 167 32.53 -14.70 -14.05
CA PRO A 167 31.45 -13.75 -13.81
C PRO A 167 30.45 -14.20 -12.75
N LEU A 168 30.14 -15.49 -12.66
CA LEU A 168 29.30 -16.05 -11.58
C LEU A 168 30.04 -16.02 -10.24
N LEU A 169 31.29 -16.49 -10.24
CA LEU A 169 32.11 -16.61 -9.03
C LEU A 169 32.37 -15.25 -8.36
N ALA A 170 32.35 -14.15 -9.14
CA ALA A 170 32.44 -12.80 -8.60
C ALA A 170 31.27 -12.43 -7.65
N HIS A 171 30.15 -13.12 -7.76
CA HIS A 171 28.98 -12.95 -6.90
C HIS A 171 28.84 -14.05 -5.85
N ALA A 172 29.84 -14.92 -5.68
CA ALA A 172 29.84 -15.94 -4.64
C ALA A 172 29.81 -15.30 -3.25
N ARG A 173 29.03 -15.87 -2.34
CA ARG A 173 29.01 -15.40 -0.95
C ARG A 173 30.35 -15.62 -0.28
N PRO A 174 30.77 -14.72 0.63
CA PRO A 174 31.96 -14.93 1.42
C PRO A 174 31.91 -16.28 2.15
N GLY A 175 32.93 -17.12 1.93
CA GLY A 175 33.03 -18.44 2.52
C GLY A 175 32.23 -19.55 1.81
N ALA A 176 31.47 -19.26 0.77
CA ALA A 176 30.84 -20.30 -0.05
C ALA A 176 31.88 -21.05 -0.86
N ASP A 177 31.92 -22.38 -0.72
CA ASP A 177 32.73 -23.25 -1.60
C ASP A 177 31.90 -23.60 -2.83
N VAL A 178 32.30 -23.06 -3.99
CA VAL A 178 31.65 -23.33 -5.29
C VAL A 178 32.61 -24.18 -6.14
N PRO A 179 32.51 -25.50 -6.06
CA PRO A 179 33.38 -26.38 -6.83
C PRO A 179 33.21 -26.16 -8.34
N PRO A 180 34.28 -26.09 -9.14
CA PRO A 180 34.18 -25.88 -10.61
C PRO A 180 33.28 -26.89 -11.31
N LYS A 181 33.21 -28.12 -10.84
CA LYS A 181 32.35 -29.19 -11.36
C LYS A 181 30.84 -28.90 -11.23
N THR A 182 30.43 -28.02 -10.31
CA THR A 182 29.02 -27.64 -10.10
C THR A 182 28.58 -26.47 -10.97
N LEU A 183 29.51 -25.71 -11.56
CA LEU A 183 29.19 -24.52 -12.39
C LEU A 183 28.21 -24.80 -13.52
N PRO A 184 28.26 -25.95 -14.27
CA PRO A 184 27.24 -26.25 -15.29
C PRO A 184 25.81 -26.37 -14.71
N VAL A 185 25.67 -26.92 -13.53
CA VAL A 185 24.37 -27.05 -12.85
C VAL A 185 23.91 -25.69 -12.35
N LEU A 186 24.79 -24.91 -11.72
CA LEU A 186 24.47 -23.60 -11.16
C LEU A 186 24.07 -22.57 -12.25
N VAL A 187 24.70 -22.62 -13.42
CA VAL A 187 24.29 -21.73 -14.53
C VAL A 187 22.92 -22.09 -15.10
N GLU A 188 22.54 -23.37 -15.13
CA GLU A 188 21.18 -23.76 -15.51
C GLU A 188 20.14 -23.39 -14.44
N GLN A 189 20.50 -23.50 -13.17
CA GLN A 189 19.67 -22.98 -12.08
C GLN A 189 19.48 -21.46 -12.21
N LEU A 190 20.54 -20.70 -12.48
CA LEU A 190 20.43 -19.25 -12.72
C LEU A 190 19.52 -18.97 -13.93
N ALA A 191 19.58 -19.78 -14.99
CA ALA A 191 18.68 -19.63 -16.14
C ALA A 191 17.21 -19.80 -15.74
N THR A 192 16.92 -20.79 -14.91
CA THR A 192 15.58 -21.04 -14.38
C THR A 192 15.11 -19.85 -13.51
N VAL A 193 15.96 -19.38 -12.60
CA VAL A 193 15.66 -18.24 -11.72
C VAL A 193 15.44 -16.96 -12.54
N ALA A 194 16.25 -16.69 -13.54
CA ALA A 194 16.09 -15.55 -14.44
C ALA A 194 14.77 -15.60 -15.22
N ALA A 195 14.37 -16.79 -15.67
CA ALA A 195 13.09 -17.00 -16.35
C ALA A 195 11.90 -16.74 -15.40
N GLU A 196 11.96 -17.25 -14.17
CA GLU A 196 10.91 -16.99 -13.17
C GLU A 196 10.85 -15.52 -12.75
N ALA A 197 11.98 -14.84 -12.62
CA ALA A 197 12.01 -13.38 -12.37
C ALA A 197 11.39 -12.57 -13.52
N ALA A 198 11.64 -12.98 -14.78
CA ALA A 198 11.01 -12.37 -15.95
C ALA A 198 9.49 -12.64 -15.98
N ASN A 199 9.06 -13.86 -15.64
CA ASN A 199 7.65 -14.23 -15.52
C ASN A 199 6.96 -13.42 -14.42
N LEU A 200 7.60 -13.23 -13.27
CA LEU A 200 7.10 -12.40 -12.16
C LEU A 200 6.95 -10.94 -12.60
N SER A 201 7.93 -10.39 -13.31
CA SER A 201 7.86 -9.03 -13.87
C SER A 201 6.72 -8.87 -14.88
N ALA A 202 6.44 -9.90 -15.67
CA ALA A 202 5.30 -9.92 -16.59
C ALA A 202 3.96 -10.00 -15.84
N ALA A 203 3.87 -10.83 -14.80
CA ALA A 203 2.70 -10.92 -13.95
C ALA A 203 2.42 -9.60 -13.22
N TRP A 204 3.44 -8.91 -12.73
CA TRP A 204 3.29 -7.57 -12.16
C TRP A 204 2.69 -6.58 -13.16
N ARG A 205 3.22 -6.55 -14.39
CA ARG A 205 2.69 -5.67 -15.46
C ARG A 205 1.26 -5.99 -15.88
N SER A 206 0.79 -7.21 -15.62
CA SER A 206 -0.60 -7.60 -15.89
C SER A 206 -1.59 -7.09 -14.84
N LEU A 207 -1.10 -6.63 -13.66
CA LEU A 207 -1.95 -5.98 -12.67
C LEU A 207 -2.44 -4.63 -13.20
N PRO A 208 -3.75 -4.43 -13.32
CA PRO A 208 -4.29 -3.18 -13.85
C PRO A 208 -3.84 -1.96 -13.05
N GLY A 209 -3.29 -0.97 -13.74
CA GLY A 209 -2.95 0.34 -13.16
C GLY A 209 -1.61 0.44 -12.43
N LEU A 210 -0.87 -0.67 -12.20
CA LEU A 210 0.42 -0.60 -11.47
C LEU A 210 1.63 -0.23 -12.33
N GLY A 211 1.54 -0.32 -13.64
CA GLY A 211 2.67 -0.01 -14.51
C GLY A 211 3.85 -0.99 -14.39
N ALA A 212 5.05 -0.54 -14.78
CA ALA A 212 6.28 -1.34 -14.71
C ALA A 212 6.85 -1.38 -13.29
N LEU A 213 7.61 -2.42 -12.98
CA LEU A 213 8.43 -2.45 -11.77
C LEU A 213 9.39 -1.25 -11.75
N PRO A 214 9.66 -0.66 -10.58
CA PRO A 214 10.68 0.38 -10.45
C PRO A 214 12.02 -0.07 -11.04
N ALA A 215 12.70 0.84 -11.73
CA ALA A 215 14.01 0.55 -12.32
C ALA A 215 14.99 0.11 -11.21
N GLY A 216 15.76 -0.93 -11.47
CA GLY A 216 16.75 -1.46 -10.53
C GLY A 216 16.17 -2.40 -9.45
N THR A 217 14.88 -2.72 -9.48
CA THR A 217 14.31 -3.71 -8.55
C THR A 217 14.94 -5.08 -8.77
N ASN A 218 15.73 -5.55 -7.79
CA ASN A 218 16.26 -6.90 -7.78
C ASN A 218 15.28 -7.85 -7.09
N LEU A 219 14.66 -8.73 -7.87
CA LEU A 219 13.65 -9.67 -7.38
C LEU A 219 14.22 -10.81 -6.55
N LEU A 220 15.54 -11.03 -6.57
CA LEU A 220 16.21 -11.97 -5.68
C LEU A 220 16.55 -11.35 -4.32
N ASP A 221 16.60 -10.03 -4.24
CA ASP A 221 16.84 -9.33 -2.99
C ASP A 221 15.55 -9.30 -2.14
N PRO A 222 15.61 -9.71 -0.86
CA PRO A 222 14.49 -9.57 0.07
C PRO A 222 13.92 -8.14 0.13
N ALA A 223 14.75 -7.10 0.04
CA ALA A 223 14.30 -5.71 0.03
C ALA A 223 13.50 -5.38 -1.24
N GLY A 224 13.94 -5.83 -2.42
CA GLY A 224 13.22 -5.66 -3.68
C GLY A 224 11.86 -6.34 -3.65
N ARG A 225 11.77 -7.56 -3.13
CA ARG A 225 10.51 -8.29 -2.93
C ARG A 225 9.62 -7.63 -1.88
N GLY A 226 10.23 -7.15 -0.78
CA GLY A 226 9.53 -6.41 0.26
C GLY A 226 8.80 -5.17 -0.27
N THR A 227 9.41 -4.46 -1.23
CA THR A 227 8.79 -3.33 -1.92
C THR A 227 7.52 -3.75 -2.68
N LEU A 228 7.56 -4.88 -3.41
CA LEU A 228 6.38 -5.40 -4.12
C LEU A 228 5.25 -5.76 -3.17
N VAL A 229 5.56 -6.56 -2.15
CA VAL A 229 4.58 -7.01 -1.14
C VAL A 229 4.04 -5.80 -0.38
N GLY A 230 4.89 -4.83 -0.03
CA GLY A 230 4.51 -3.60 0.63
C GLY A 230 3.54 -2.75 -0.20
N THR A 231 3.80 -2.60 -1.49
CA THR A 231 2.91 -1.87 -2.42
C THR A 231 1.54 -2.54 -2.51
N LEU A 232 1.50 -3.87 -2.66
CA LEU A 232 0.24 -4.61 -2.73
C LEU A 232 -0.52 -4.55 -1.40
N GLY A 233 0.18 -4.68 -0.27
CA GLY A 233 -0.43 -4.57 1.05
C GLY A 233 -0.98 -3.16 1.34
N ALA A 234 -0.34 -2.10 0.84
CA ALA A 234 -0.87 -0.74 0.92
C ALA A 234 -2.16 -0.59 0.11
N LEU A 235 -2.20 -1.13 -1.12
CA LEU A 235 -3.39 -1.16 -1.96
C LEU A 235 -4.57 -1.89 -1.31
N GLU A 236 -4.32 -3.05 -0.74
CA GLU A 236 -5.34 -3.85 -0.07
C GLU A 236 -5.88 -3.14 1.18
N ARG A 237 -5.02 -2.45 1.93
CA ARG A 237 -5.45 -1.61 3.07
C ARG A 237 -6.29 -0.42 2.63
N ASP A 238 -5.83 0.35 1.66
CA ASP A 238 -6.57 1.52 1.15
C ASP A 238 -7.95 1.09 0.63
N ARG A 239 -8.03 -0.05 -0.05
CA ARG A 239 -9.30 -0.64 -0.47
C ARG A 239 -10.19 -1.03 0.71
N ALA A 240 -9.64 -1.72 1.71
CA ALA A 240 -10.40 -2.12 2.89
C ALA A 240 -10.95 -0.89 3.62
N MET A 241 -10.16 0.17 3.74
CA MET A 241 -10.60 1.44 4.31
C MET A 241 -11.72 2.08 3.50
N LEU A 242 -11.60 2.14 2.16
CA LEU A 242 -12.67 2.66 1.28
C LEU A 242 -13.97 1.87 1.39
N THR A 243 -13.88 0.54 1.54
CA THR A 243 -15.09 -0.29 1.70
C THR A 243 -15.70 -0.18 3.10
N GLY A 244 -14.96 0.26 4.09
CA GLY A 244 -15.44 0.55 5.45
C GLY A 244 -16.18 1.87 5.57
N LEU A 245 -15.99 2.80 4.63
CA LEU A 245 -16.66 4.09 4.64
C LEU A 245 -18.12 4.01 4.16
N PRO A 246 -19.00 4.92 4.62
CA PRO A 246 -20.29 5.17 4.00
C PRO A 246 -20.13 5.42 2.49
N SER A 247 -21.05 4.95 1.68
CA SER A 247 -20.93 5.00 0.21
C SER A 247 -20.70 6.41 -0.33
N ALA A 248 -21.37 7.42 0.25
CA ALA A 248 -21.22 8.82 -0.14
C ALA A 248 -19.84 9.36 0.18
N SER A 249 -19.28 9.02 1.37
CA SER A 249 -17.92 9.41 1.77
C SER A 249 -16.88 8.71 0.88
N ALA A 250 -17.04 7.43 0.62
CA ALA A 250 -16.14 6.67 -0.24
C ALA A 250 -16.07 7.24 -1.67
N GLU A 251 -17.22 7.62 -2.25
CA GLU A 251 -17.26 8.23 -3.59
C GLU A 251 -16.62 9.63 -3.60
N ALA A 252 -16.89 10.44 -2.58
CA ALA A 252 -16.28 11.76 -2.45
C ALA A 252 -14.76 11.68 -2.29
N VAL A 253 -14.24 10.70 -1.53
CA VAL A 253 -12.79 10.43 -1.42
C VAL A 253 -12.20 10.01 -2.77
N ARG A 254 -12.86 9.11 -3.52
CA ARG A 254 -12.40 8.73 -4.87
C ARG A 254 -12.31 9.94 -5.80
N GLU A 255 -13.32 10.77 -5.78
CA GLU A 255 -13.36 11.97 -6.64
C GLU A 255 -12.32 13.01 -6.22
N ALA A 256 -12.13 13.24 -4.91
CA ALA A 256 -11.07 14.11 -4.40
C ALA A 256 -9.68 13.64 -4.87
N ARG A 257 -9.42 12.35 -4.84
CA ARG A 257 -8.15 11.76 -5.31
C ARG A 257 -7.98 11.81 -6.83
N ARG A 258 -9.08 11.76 -7.63
CA ARG A 258 -9.01 11.93 -9.08
C ARG A 258 -8.70 13.37 -9.50
N SER A 259 -9.23 14.33 -8.77
CA SER A 259 -9.17 15.74 -9.14
C SER A 259 -7.90 16.47 -8.71
N GLY A 260 -7.08 15.92 -7.81
CA GLY A 260 -5.89 16.64 -7.41
C GLY A 260 -4.97 15.99 -6.39
N GLY A 261 -4.12 15.08 -6.83
CA GLY A 261 -3.13 14.45 -5.95
C GLY A 261 -2.02 15.33 -5.38
N VAL A 262 -2.02 16.66 -5.61
CA VAL A 262 -0.94 17.57 -5.19
C VAL A 262 -1.38 18.59 -4.14
N LEU A 263 -2.67 18.86 -4.03
CA LEU A 263 -3.20 19.88 -3.10
C LEU A 263 -3.48 19.38 -1.68
N LEU A 264 -3.39 18.07 -1.44
CA LEU A 264 -3.85 17.46 -0.19
C LEU A 264 -2.86 17.63 0.97
N ASP A 265 -1.56 17.72 0.71
CA ASP A 265 -0.55 17.92 1.76
C ASP A 265 -0.68 19.29 2.45
N GLU A 266 -0.95 20.35 1.69
CA GLU A 266 -1.12 21.71 2.24
C GLU A 266 -2.50 21.87 2.91
N THR A 267 -3.53 21.24 2.36
CA THR A 267 -4.90 21.35 2.89
C THR A 267 -5.10 20.54 4.17
N TYR A 268 -4.45 19.35 4.28
CA TYR A 268 -4.55 18.52 5.48
C TYR A 268 -3.75 19.10 6.65
N ALA A 269 -2.66 19.81 6.39
CA ALA A 269 -1.92 20.53 7.44
C ALA A 269 -2.74 21.70 8.04
N ALA A 270 -3.81 22.11 7.37
CA ALA A 270 -4.72 23.17 7.81
C ALA A 270 -5.98 22.63 8.53
N LEU A 271 -6.29 21.33 8.44
CA LEU A 271 -7.35 20.65 9.18
C LEU A 271 -6.84 20.09 10.51
#